data_b8be3e8d9355f8c2fec9387d9123f726
#
_entry.id   b8be3e8d9355f8c2fec9387d9123f726
#
_cell.length_a   1.000
_cell.length_b   1.000
_cell.length_c   1.000
_cell.angle_alpha   90.00
_cell.angle_beta   90.00
_cell.angle_gamma   90.00
#
_symmetry.space_group_name_H-M   'P 1'
#
loop_
_entity.id
_entity.type
_entity.pdbx_description
1 polymer ?
#
loop_
_entity_poly.entity_id
_entity_poly.type
_entity_poly.pdbx_seq_one_letter_code
_entity_poly.pdbx_strand_id
1 'polypeptide(L)'
;NETIKNSIIENKGSIQHFIQIPNEIKEKYKIVWEMKMKDIIDMAADRGAYICQSQSLNLWMEEPTNNKLTSMHMYSWKKGLKTGIYYLRRKAKHQAQQFTIDPTKAINNDNDICESCSA
;
A
#
# COMPACT_ATOMS: atom_id res chain seq x y z
N ASN A 1 7.83 -0.02 -23.45
CA ASN A 1 7.32 -1.34 -23.85
C ASN A 1 5.98 -1.56 -23.16
N GLU A 2 4.90 -1.71 -23.92
CA GLU A 2 3.54 -1.86 -23.41
C GLU A 2 3.37 -3.08 -22.52
N THR A 3 4.07 -4.14 -22.80
CA THR A 3 4.05 -5.38 -21.99
C THR A 3 4.48 -5.11 -20.55
N ILE A 4 5.55 -4.34 -20.36
CA ILE A 4 6.04 -3.96 -19.02
C ILE A 4 5.01 -3.06 -18.33
N LYS A 5 4.45 -2.09 -19.04
CA LYS A 5 3.40 -1.19 -18.51
C LYS A 5 2.19 -1.98 -18.03
N ASN A 6 1.69 -2.90 -18.84
CA ASN A 6 0.54 -3.74 -18.48
C ASN A 6 0.85 -4.62 -17.27
N SER A 7 2.03 -5.22 -17.21
CA SER A 7 2.46 -6.01 -16.05
C SER A 7 2.56 -5.17 -14.76
N ILE A 8 3.01 -3.91 -14.84
CA ILE A 8 3.01 -2.98 -13.69
C ILE A 8 1.59 -2.67 -13.25
N ILE A 9 0.66 -2.45 -14.19
CA ILE A 9 -0.75 -2.18 -13.89
C ILE A 9 -1.40 -3.40 -13.23
N GLU A 10 -1.21 -4.60 -13.78
CA GLU A 10 -1.69 -5.86 -13.22
C GLU A 10 -1.19 -6.08 -11.78
N ASN A 11 0.06 -5.72 -11.51
CA ASN A 11 0.67 -5.79 -10.18
C ASN A 11 0.47 -4.52 -9.34
N LYS A 12 -0.54 -3.70 -9.66
CA LYS A 12 -0.96 -2.51 -8.87
C LYS A 12 0.15 -1.49 -8.65
N GLY A 13 1.04 -1.35 -9.60
CA GLY A 13 2.17 -0.44 -9.56
C GLY A 13 3.46 -1.05 -8.99
N SER A 14 3.44 -2.28 -8.50
CA SER A 14 4.65 -2.96 -8.03
C SER A 14 5.57 -3.36 -9.18
N ILE A 15 6.87 -3.13 -8.99
CA ILE A 15 7.92 -3.58 -9.91
C ILE A 15 8.78 -4.70 -9.32
N GLN A 16 8.44 -5.20 -8.13
CA GLN A 16 9.27 -6.16 -7.40
C GLN A 16 9.39 -7.51 -8.09
N HIS A 17 8.40 -7.89 -8.90
CA HIS A 17 8.36 -9.16 -9.63
C HIS A 17 9.27 -9.21 -10.87
N PHE A 18 9.77 -8.07 -11.37
CA PHE A 18 10.66 -8.06 -12.54
C PHE A 18 12.07 -8.50 -12.19
N ILE A 19 12.52 -9.63 -12.74
CA ILE A 19 13.89 -10.14 -12.52
C ILE A 19 14.95 -9.24 -13.16
N GLN A 20 14.62 -8.60 -14.30
CA GLN A 20 15.55 -7.76 -15.07
C GLN A 20 15.85 -6.40 -14.42
N ILE A 21 15.04 -5.97 -13.44
CA ILE A 21 15.24 -4.68 -12.79
C ILE A 21 16.24 -4.85 -11.64
N PRO A 22 17.32 -4.05 -11.61
CA PRO A 22 18.28 -4.06 -10.50
C PRO A 22 17.61 -3.79 -9.14
N ASN A 23 18.11 -4.45 -8.09
CA ASN A 23 17.56 -4.30 -6.75
C ASN A 23 17.59 -2.86 -6.23
N GLU A 24 18.60 -2.07 -6.58
CA GLU A 24 18.68 -0.65 -6.24
C GLU A 24 17.49 0.17 -6.75
N ILE A 25 17.03 -0.15 -7.96
CA ILE A 25 15.86 0.49 -8.55
C ILE A 25 14.59 0.01 -7.86
N LYS A 26 14.46 -1.29 -7.60
CA LYS A 26 13.32 -1.86 -6.86
C LYS A 26 13.16 -1.25 -5.48
N GLU A 27 14.26 -1.04 -4.75
CA GLU A 27 14.24 -0.39 -3.43
C GLU A 27 13.74 1.06 -3.49
N LYS A 28 14.12 1.81 -4.53
CA LYS A 28 13.68 3.21 -4.72
C LYS A 28 12.21 3.34 -5.13
N TYR A 29 11.68 2.37 -5.85
CA TYR A 29 10.33 2.41 -6.41
C TYR A 29 9.38 1.45 -5.72
N LYS A 30 9.55 1.25 -4.41
CA LYS A 30 8.59 0.53 -3.59
C LYS A 30 7.25 1.26 -3.54
N ILE A 31 6.17 0.51 -3.73
CA ILE A 31 4.82 1.04 -3.43
C ILE A 31 4.60 1.05 -1.91
N VAL A 32 3.63 1.81 -1.46
CA VAL A 32 3.37 2.03 -0.03
C VAL A 32 3.12 0.73 0.76
N TRP A 33 2.56 -0.29 0.12
CA TRP A 33 2.32 -1.61 0.71
C TRP A 33 3.60 -2.43 0.94
N GLU A 34 4.69 -2.09 0.27
CA GLU A 34 6.01 -2.71 0.37
C GLU A 34 6.93 -1.96 1.35
N MET A 35 6.52 -0.77 1.80
CA MET A 35 7.26 0.04 2.75
C MET A 35 6.96 -0.37 4.19
N LYS A 36 7.96 -0.26 5.06
CA LYS A 36 7.76 -0.40 6.51
C LYS A 36 7.10 0.87 7.04
N MET A 37 5.98 0.74 7.74
CA MET A 37 5.29 1.89 8.35
C MET A 37 6.15 2.60 9.40
N LYS A 38 7.11 1.91 10.00
CA LYS A 38 8.11 2.49 10.87
C LYS A 38 8.89 3.60 10.16
N ASP A 39 9.34 3.38 8.93
CA ASP A 39 10.14 4.35 8.17
C ASP A 39 9.31 5.62 7.86
N ILE A 40 8.01 5.45 7.58
CA ILE A 40 7.08 6.56 7.36
C ILE A 40 6.89 7.38 8.64
N ILE A 41 6.79 6.73 9.80
CA ILE A 41 6.69 7.39 11.10
C ILE A 41 8.00 8.13 11.44
N ASP A 42 9.15 7.51 11.19
CA ASP A 42 10.46 8.13 11.42
C ASP A 42 10.61 9.40 10.56
N MET A 43 10.28 9.33 9.28
CA MET A 43 10.29 10.52 8.40
C MET A 43 9.31 11.62 8.87
N ALA A 44 8.17 11.25 9.41
CA ALA A 44 7.23 12.21 9.98
C ALA A 44 7.76 12.84 11.26
N ALA A 45 8.45 12.08 12.11
CA ALA A 45 9.10 12.57 13.31
C ALA A 45 10.22 13.56 13.00
N ASP A 46 11.07 13.24 12.02
CA ASP A 46 12.17 14.11 11.58
C ASP A 46 11.65 15.46 11.06
N ARG A 47 10.56 15.44 10.26
CA ARG A 47 9.89 16.66 9.80
C ARG A 47 9.22 17.42 10.94
N GLY A 48 8.81 16.73 12.00
CA GLY A 48 8.10 17.31 13.14
C GLY A 48 8.84 18.44 13.83
N ALA A 49 10.17 18.44 13.80
CA ALA A 49 11.02 19.51 14.34
C ALA A 49 10.84 20.86 13.62
N TYR A 50 10.38 20.82 12.36
CA TYR A 50 10.25 22.00 11.49
C TYR A 50 8.78 22.36 11.22
N ILE A 51 7.84 21.67 11.82
CA ILE A 51 6.40 21.87 11.64
C ILE A 51 5.76 22.21 12.96
N CYS A 52 5.11 23.39 13.05
CA CYS A 52 4.47 23.85 14.29
C CYS A 52 3.17 23.10 14.63
N GLN A 53 2.48 22.54 13.63
CA GLN A 53 1.22 21.82 13.80
C GLN A 53 1.38 20.32 13.56
N SER A 54 0.30 19.56 13.83
CA SER A 54 0.25 18.13 13.52
C SER A 54 0.26 17.89 12.01
N GLN A 55 0.76 16.72 11.62
CA GLN A 55 0.83 16.28 10.24
C GLN A 55 -0.36 15.37 9.91
N SER A 56 -0.90 15.47 8.68
CA SER A 56 -1.89 14.52 8.15
C SER A 56 -1.19 13.21 7.76
N LEU A 57 -0.74 12.46 8.75
CA LEU A 57 0.01 11.22 8.56
C LEU A 57 -0.93 10.06 8.24
N ASN A 58 -0.86 9.54 7.02
CA ASN A 58 -1.56 8.34 6.62
C ASN A 58 -0.63 7.13 6.76
N LEU A 59 -1.14 6.05 7.34
CA LEU A 59 -0.43 4.78 7.47
C LEU A 59 -1.21 3.67 6.78
N TRP A 60 -0.50 2.66 6.29
CA TRP A 60 -1.06 1.56 5.50
C TRP A 60 -0.78 0.24 6.19
N MET A 61 -1.79 -0.60 6.27
CA MET A 61 -1.69 -1.92 6.89
C MET A 61 -2.66 -2.88 6.19
N GLU A 62 -2.14 -3.96 5.62
CA GLU A 62 -2.99 -4.94 4.92
C GLU A 62 -3.99 -5.58 5.87
N GLU A 63 -3.49 -6.08 6.99
CA GLU A 63 -4.27 -6.73 8.05
C GLU A 63 -3.99 -6.05 9.39
N PRO A 64 -4.80 -5.04 9.76
CA PRO A 64 -4.67 -4.38 11.05
C PRO A 64 -5.15 -5.32 12.18
N THR A 65 -4.28 -5.58 13.13
CA THR A 65 -4.61 -6.22 14.41
C THR A 65 -4.45 -5.22 15.54
N ASN A 66 -5.15 -5.43 16.67
CA ASN A 66 -5.05 -4.54 17.82
C ASN A 66 -3.61 -4.36 18.29
N ASN A 67 -2.82 -5.45 18.32
CA ASN A 67 -1.42 -5.38 18.72
C ASN A 67 -0.57 -4.55 17.77
N LYS A 68 -0.76 -4.72 16.45
CA LYS A 68 -0.04 -3.92 15.44
C LYS A 68 -0.40 -2.44 15.55
N LEU A 69 -1.69 -2.12 15.72
CA LEU A 69 -2.18 -0.76 15.88
C LEU A 69 -1.63 -0.12 17.16
N THR A 70 -1.70 -0.81 18.29
CA THR A 70 -1.17 -0.33 19.56
C THR A 70 0.33 -0.07 19.47
N SER A 71 1.09 -1.02 18.91
CA SER A 71 2.55 -0.87 18.71
C SER A 71 2.87 0.34 17.85
N MET A 72 2.12 0.58 16.79
CA MET A 72 2.32 1.69 15.87
C MET A 72 1.99 3.03 16.54
N HIS A 73 0.89 3.12 17.29
CA HIS A 73 0.55 4.32 18.08
C HIS A 73 1.59 4.62 19.15
N MET A 74 2.01 3.60 19.90
CA MET A 74 3.05 3.77 20.93
C MET A 74 4.38 4.17 20.34
N TYR A 75 4.73 3.65 19.15
CA TYR A 75 5.94 4.07 18.45
C TYR A 75 5.86 5.54 18.01
N SER A 76 4.76 5.96 17.41
CA SER A 76 4.51 7.35 17.01
C SER A 76 4.59 8.31 18.20
N TRP A 77 4.00 7.93 19.33
CA TRP A 77 4.07 8.72 20.57
C TRP A 77 5.51 8.81 21.09
N LYS A 78 6.24 7.69 21.16
CA LYS A 78 7.66 7.68 21.60
C LYS A 78 8.57 8.53 20.71
N LYS A 79 8.22 8.65 19.44
CA LYS A 79 8.92 9.51 18.47
C LYS A 79 8.53 11.00 18.58
N GLY A 80 7.62 11.34 19.47
CA GLY A 80 7.21 12.72 19.72
C GLY A 80 6.23 13.30 18.70
N LEU A 81 5.53 12.45 17.92
CA LEU A 81 4.49 12.93 17.02
C LEU A 81 3.31 13.51 17.82
N LYS A 82 2.83 14.68 17.42
CA LYS A 82 1.65 15.35 18.04
C LYS A 82 0.37 14.57 17.79
N THR A 83 0.25 13.94 16.62
CA THR A 83 -0.82 13.01 16.23
C THR A 83 -0.20 11.79 15.58
N GLY A 84 -0.56 10.60 16.06
CA GLY A 84 0.06 9.35 15.57
C GLY A 84 -0.42 8.93 14.19
N ILE A 85 -1.71 9.11 13.89
CA ILE A 85 -2.32 8.70 12.62
C ILE A 85 -3.45 9.65 12.29
N TYR A 86 -3.57 10.06 11.01
CA TYR A 86 -4.74 10.74 10.46
C TYR A 86 -5.69 9.73 9.83
N TYR A 87 -5.23 8.92 8.87
CA TYR A 87 -5.96 7.80 8.32
C TYR A 87 -5.13 6.51 8.39
N LEU A 88 -5.80 5.43 8.81
CA LEU A 88 -5.33 4.09 8.59
C LEU A 88 -5.95 3.55 7.29
N ARG A 89 -5.11 3.25 6.32
CA ARG A 89 -5.51 2.65 5.05
C ARG A 89 -5.32 1.14 5.15
N ARG A 90 -6.36 0.39 4.87
CA ARG A 90 -6.25 -1.07 4.74
C ARG A 90 -6.48 -1.49 3.29
N LYS A 91 -5.92 -2.62 2.91
CA LYS A 91 -6.14 -3.20 1.58
C LYS A 91 -7.61 -3.61 1.44
N ALA A 92 -8.24 -3.30 0.33
CA ALA A 92 -9.61 -3.75 0.07
C ALA A 92 -9.65 -5.28 -0.01
N LYS A 93 -10.66 -5.91 0.59
CA LYS A 93 -10.87 -7.36 0.50
C LYS A 93 -11.23 -7.79 -0.91
N HIS A 94 -12.07 -6.97 -1.59
CA HIS A 94 -12.45 -7.17 -2.98
C HIS A 94 -11.77 -6.10 -3.83
N GLN A 95 -11.18 -6.52 -4.94
CA GLN A 95 -10.54 -5.60 -5.86
C GLN A 95 -11.59 -5.05 -6.81
N ALA A 96 -11.57 -3.73 -7.04
CA ALA A 96 -12.32 -3.15 -8.14
C ALA A 96 -11.77 -3.71 -9.47
N GLN A 97 -12.65 -4.07 -10.39
CA GLN A 97 -12.24 -4.48 -11.73
C GLN A 97 -11.42 -3.38 -12.39
N GLN A 98 -10.25 -3.75 -12.90
CA GLN A 98 -9.40 -2.82 -13.64
C GLN A 98 -9.86 -2.78 -15.09
N PHE A 99 -10.67 -1.79 -15.44
CA PHE A 99 -11.19 -1.61 -16.81
C PHE A 99 -10.13 -1.17 -17.85
N THR A 100 -8.89 -0.93 -17.40
CA THR A 100 -7.77 -0.49 -18.26
C THR A 100 -6.95 -1.65 -18.84
N ILE A 101 -7.29 -2.90 -18.55
CA ILE A 101 -6.65 -4.08 -19.11
C ILE A 101 -7.53 -4.60 -20.26
N ASP A 102 -6.89 -4.94 -21.38
CA ASP A 102 -7.54 -5.45 -22.58
C ASP A 102 -8.48 -6.62 -22.23
N PRO A 103 -9.80 -6.54 -22.50
CA PRO A 103 -10.77 -7.54 -22.06
C PRO A 103 -10.51 -8.94 -22.62
N THR A 104 -9.70 -9.08 -23.66
CA THR A 104 -9.30 -10.39 -24.22
C THR A 104 -8.41 -11.22 -23.30
N LYS A 105 -7.76 -10.61 -22.28
CA LYS A 105 -6.95 -11.33 -21.29
C LYS A 105 -7.69 -11.67 -20.00
N ALA A 106 -8.87 -11.09 -19.77
CA ALA A 106 -9.67 -11.30 -18.56
C ALA A 106 -10.51 -12.60 -18.59
N ILE A 107 -10.63 -13.26 -19.75
CA ILE A 107 -11.55 -14.39 -19.96
C ILE A 107 -11.04 -15.72 -19.36
N ASN A 108 -9.81 -15.80 -18.88
CA ASN A 108 -9.22 -17.05 -18.37
C ASN A 108 -9.36 -17.26 -16.84
N ASN A 109 -10.08 -16.39 -16.10
CA ASN A 109 -10.27 -16.54 -14.66
C ASN A 109 -11.75 -16.56 -14.21
N ASP A 110 -12.72 -16.73 -15.13
CA ASP A 110 -14.14 -16.86 -14.77
C ASP A 110 -14.48 -18.30 -14.38
N ASN A 111 -14.01 -18.72 -13.21
CA ASN A 111 -14.63 -19.85 -12.49
C ASN A 111 -15.12 -19.45 -11.09
N ASP A 112 -15.16 -18.16 -10.76
CA ASP A 112 -15.82 -17.69 -9.54
C ASP A 112 -17.21 -17.13 -9.88
N ILE A 113 -18.17 -18.02 -9.99
CA ILE A 113 -19.59 -17.67 -10.01
C ILE A 113 -19.94 -17.08 -8.64
N CYS A 114 -20.29 -15.81 -8.64
CA CYS A 114 -20.74 -15.12 -7.43
C CYS A 114 -22.10 -15.69 -7.01
N GLU A 115 -22.14 -16.60 -6.05
CA GLU A 115 -23.36 -17.23 -5.51
C GLU A 115 -24.33 -16.25 -4.82
N SER A 116 -23.94 -14.99 -4.61
CA SER A 116 -24.79 -14.01 -3.92
C SER A 116 -25.75 -13.22 -4.84
N CYS A 117 -25.75 -13.47 -6.15
CA CYS A 117 -26.66 -12.81 -7.09
C CYS A 117 -27.84 -13.69 -7.56
N SER A 118 -28.04 -14.84 -6.94
CA SER A 118 -29.15 -15.76 -7.25
C SER A 118 -30.12 -15.85 -6.08
N ALA A 119 -30.88 -14.77 -5.84
CA ALA A 119 -32.10 -14.77 -5.03
C ALA A 119 -33.03 -13.68 -5.51
#